data_6627bb1b3fd865a09d5d7085769cabf8
#
_entry.id   6627bb1b3fd865a09d5d7085769cabf8
#
_cell.length_a   1.000
_cell.length_b   1.000
_cell.length_c   1.000
_cell.angle_alpha   90.00
_cell.angle_beta   90.00
_cell.angle_gamma   90.00
#
_symmetry.space_group_name_H-M   'P 1'
#
loop_
_entity.id
_entity.type
_entity.pdbx_description
1 polymer ?
#
loop_
_entity_poly.entity_id
_entity_poly.type
_entity_poly.pdbx_seq_one_letter_code
_entity_poly.pdbx_strand_id
1 'polypeptide(L)'
;MTVQQLKYILKVAEVGSITEAAKMLFISQPSLSNSIKETEKEAGITIFHRSRTGITLTKDGAEFLGYARQVIQQMELLEDRYVTNLPGKVTFGVSSQHYTFTENAFVELVKRFGQERYAFYYNETGTHQILDDVKNRVCDLGILYLSHENEVVMRKVIEENHLVFTELFSAKPHVFLQKDHPLASKKVVSVHDLAPYPRLNFVQGEYESVYFSEELFSS
;
A
#
# COMPACT_ATOMS: atom_id res chain seq x y z
N MET A 1 26.54 -7.15 1.37
CA MET A 1 25.13 -7.28 0.97
C MET A 1 25.04 -7.48 -0.54
N THR A 2 24.25 -8.44 -1.04
CA THR A 2 24.12 -8.81 -2.45
C THR A 2 22.67 -8.71 -2.90
N VAL A 3 22.45 -8.56 -4.21
CA VAL A 3 21.11 -8.59 -4.84
C VAL A 3 20.35 -9.87 -4.48
N GLN A 4 21.03 -11.00 -4.45
CA GLN A 4 20.43 -12.27 -4.07
C GLN A 4 19.95 -12.31 -2.62
N GLN A 5 20.71 -11.70 -1.70
CA GLN A 5 20.28 -11.56 -0.30
C GLN A 5 19.04 -10.67 -0.15
N LEU A 6 18.96 -9.59 -0.93
CA LEU A 6 17.75 -8.75 -0.97
C LEU A 6 16.54 -9.52 -1.49
N LYS A 7 16.68 -10.30 -2.58
CA LYS A 7 15.62 -11.17 -3.10
C LYS A 7 15.16 -12.19 -2.04
N TYR A 8 16.07 -12.75 -1.26
CA TYR A 8 15.73 -13.66 -0.17
C TYR A 8 14.91 -13.00 0.93
N ILE A 9 15.31 -11.82 1.37
CA ILE A 9 14.62 -11.06 2.41
C ILE A 9 13.21 -10.68 1.94
N LEU A 10 13.07 -10.18 0.71
CA LEU A 10 11.77 -9.84 0.13
C LEU A 10 10.84 -11.06 0.07
N LYS A 11 11.35 -12.23 -0.35
CA LYS A 11 10.56 -13.46 -0.40
C LYS A 11 10.13 -13.93 0.98
N VAL A 12 10.97 -13.81 2.00
CA VAL A 12 10.60 -14.18 3.39
C VAL A 12 9.52 -13.23 3.93
N ALA A 13 9.61 -11.95 3.63
CA ALA A 13 8.59 -10.97 4.05
C ALA A 13 7.24 -11.24 3.36
N GLU A 14 7.25 -11.59 2.07
CA GLU A 14 6.05 -11.95 1.31
C GLU A 14 5.34 -13.19 1.88
N VAL A 15 6.11 -14.22 2.21
CA VAL A 15 5.58 -15.53 2.62
C VAL A 15 5.28 -15.60 4.14
N GLY A 16 5.92 -14.77 4.95
CA GLY A 16 5.80 -14.79 6.40
C GLY A 16 6.45 -16.02 7.09
N SER A 17 7.20 -16.83 6.34
CA SER A 17 7.82 -18.07 6.85
C SER A 17 9.16 -18.34 6.14
N ILE A 18 10.25 -18.49 6.93
CA ILE A 18 11.57 -18.86 6.36
C ILE A 18 11.52 -20.24 5.72
N THR A 19 10.82 -21.19 6.33
CA THR A 19 10.75 -22.56 5.82
C THR A 19 10.05 -22.64 4.47
N GLU A 20 8.92 -21.98 4.34
CA GLU A 20 8.18 -21.94 3.08
C GLU A 20 8.92 -21.12 2.01
N ALA A 21 9.50 -19.97 2.38
CA ALA A 21 10.31 -19.17 1.48
C ALA A 21 11.53 -19.97 0.95
N ALA A 22 12.20 -20.75 1.81
CA ALA A 22 13.32 -21.59 1.39
C ALA A 22 12.91 -22.66 0.37
N LYS A 23 11.75 -23.29 0.55
CA LYS A 23 11.17 -24.23 -0.42
C LYS A 23 10.91 -23.54 -1.76
N MET A 24 10.27 -22.38 -1.76
CA MET A 24 9.97 -21.60 -2.97
C MET A 24 11.23 -21.12 -3.69
N LEU A 25 12.30 -20.86 -2.96
CA LEU A 25 13.60 -20.44 -3.49
C LEU A 25 14.52 -21.61 -3.87
N PHE A 26 14.08 -22.85 -3.65
CA PHE A 26 14.86 -24.08 -3.90
C PHE A 26 16.22 -24.11 -3.17
N ILE A 27 16.25 -23.60 -1.93
CA ILE A 27 17.44 -23.61 -1.08
C ILE A 27 17.14 -24.22 0.29
N SER A 28 18.20 -24.56 1.04
CA SER A 28 18.00 -25.07 2.40
C SER A 28 17.58 -23.94 3.36
N GLN A 29 16.70 -24.27 4.29
CA GLN A 29 16.26 -23.31 5.33
C GLN A 29 17.45 -22.77 6.17
N PRO A 30 18.46 -23.56 6.55
CA PRO A 30 19.64 -23.03 7.22
C PRO A 30 20.41 -22.00 6.38
N SER A 31 20.55 -22.24 5.06
CA SER A 31 21.21 -21.29 4.15
C SER A 31 20.46 -19.95 4.08
N LEU A 32 19.13 -20.00 3.92
CA LEU A 32 18.31 -18.80 3.91
C LEU A 32 18.40 -18.05 5.25
N SER A 33 18.30 -18.78 6.38
CA SER A 33 18.38 -18.18 7.72
C SER A 33 19.74 -17.51 7.98
N ASN A 34 20.83 -18.12 7.51
CA ASN A 34 22.17 -17.53 7.63
C ASN A 34 22.32 -16.28 6.76
N SER A 35 21.84 -16.32 5.52
CA SER A 35 21.84 -15.18 4.61
C SER A 35 21.13 -13.96 5.21
N ILE A 36 19.96 -14.18 5.83
CA ILE A 36 19.22 -13.12 6.52
C ILE A 36 20.05 -12.54 7.67
N LYS A 37 20.61 -13.40 8.54
CA LYS A 37 21.45 -12.98 9.67
C LYS A 37 22.67 -12.19 9.23
N GLU A 38 23.31 -12.59 8.15
CA GLU A 38 24.46 -11.87 7.58
C GLU A 38 24.05 -10.48 7.10
N THR A 39 22.90 -10.36 6.44
CA THR A 39 22.38 -9.06 6.00
C THR A 39 21.98 -8.17 7.18
N GLU A 40 21.30 -8.71 8.19
CA GLU A 40 20.96 -8.00 9.43
C GLU A 40 22.22 -7.47 10.13
N LYS A 41 23.26 -8.31 10.22
CA LYS A 41 24.55 -7.93 10.83
C LYS A 41 25.25 -6.85 10.01
N GLU A 42 25.28 -6.95 8.69
CA GLU A 42 25.92 -5.97 7.81
C GLU A 42 25.18 -4.63 7.83
N ALA A 43 23.84 -4.65 7.84
CA ALA A 43 23.01 -3.47 7.92
C ALA A 43 22.95 -2.86 9.35
N GLY A 44 23.35 -3.61 10.38
CA GLY A 44 23.29 -3.17 11.77
C GLY A 44 21.87 -3.08 12.35
N ILE A 45 20.91 -3.75 11.74
CA ILE A 45 19.49 -3.74 12.13
C ILE A 45 18.94 -5.17 12.28
N THR A 46 17.82 -5.30 12.98
CA THR A 46 17.01 -6.51 12.97
C THR A 46 15.87 -6.31 11.97
N ILE A 47 15.78 -7.12 10.92
CA ILE A 47 14.75 -7.01 9.88
C ILE A 47 13.48 -7.76 10.32
N PHE A 48 13.64 -8.92 10.93
CA PHE A 48 12.53 -9.80 11.27
C PHE A 48 12.44 -10.12 12.76
N HIS A 49 11.27 -9.96 13.34
CA HIS A 49 10.89 -10.62 14.59
C HIS A 49 10.48 -12.05 14.30
N ARG A 50 11.08 -13.00 15.05
CA ARG A 50 10.76 -14.42 14.95
C ARG A 50 9.91 -14.83 16.16
N SER A 51 8.74 -15.41 15.92
CA SER A 51 7.85 -15.91 16.94
C SER A 51 7.45 -17.37 16.67
N ARG A 52 6.70 -17.96 17.59
CA ARG A 52 6.15 -19.32 17.40
C ARG A 52 5.06 -19.34 16.31
N THR A 53 4.44 -18.21 16.05
CA THR A 53 3.35 -18.03 15.05
C THR A 53 3.85 -17.61 13.68
N GLY A 54 5.17 -17.36 13.51
CA GLY A 54 5.74 -16.96 12.23
C GLY A 54 6.76 -15.83 12.34
N ILE A 55 6.90 -15.10 11.26
CA ILE A 55 7.83 -14.00 11.12
C ILE A 55 7.05 -12.72 10.81
N THR A 56 7.39 -11.64 11.52
CA THR A 56 6.88 -10.30 11.26
C THR A 56 8.03 -9.32 11.06
N LEU A 57 7.79 -8.23 10.34
CA LEU A 57 8.78 -7.18 10.14
C LEU A 57 8.96 -6.33 11.41
N THR A 58 10.18 -5.86 11.64
CA THR A 58 10.43 -4.74 12.54
C THR A 58 10.13 -3.42 11.82
N LYS A 59 10.13 -2.29 12.54
CA LYS A 59 10.03 -0.97 11.93
C LYS A 59 11.20 -0.72 10.96
N ASP A 60 12.42 -0.99 11.40
CA ASP A 60 13.63 -0.85 10.58
C ASP A 60 13.63 -1.82 9.40
N GLY A 61 13.09 -3.03 9.61
CA GLY A 61 12.90 -4.04 8.56
C GLY A 61 11.95 -3.58 7.47
N ALA A 62 10.84 -2.95 7.83
CA ALA A 62 9.89 -2.41 6.84
C ALA A 62 10.54 -1.30 5.98
N GLU A 63 11.29 -0.39 6.60
CA GLU A 63 12.04 0.65 5.90
C GLU A 63 13.11 0.03 4.98
N PHE A 64 13.88 -0.93 5.49
CA PHE A 64 14.89 -1.66 4.71
C PHE A 64 14.28 -2.34 3.48
N LEU A 65 13.12 -2.98 3.63
CA LEU A 65 12.41 -3.60 2.51
C LEU A 65 11.99 -2.60 1.44
N GLY A 66 11.63 -1.39 1.82
CA GLY A 66 11.34 -0.30 0.88
C GLY A 66 12.53 -0.03 -0.05
N TYR A 67 13.72 0.15 0.53
CA TYR A 67 14.94 0.32 -0.27
C TYR A 67 15.34 -0.94 -1.06
N ALA A 68 15.19 -2.13 -0.46
CA ALA A 68 15.48 -3.38 -1.13
C ALA A 68 14.65 -3.58 -2.41
N ARG A 69 13.35 -3.25 -2.37
CA ARG A 69 12.47 -3.30 -3.56
C ARG A 69 12.96 -2.39 -4.67
N GLN A 70 13.39 -1.16 -4.33
CA GLN A 70 13.93 -0.23 -5.33
C GLN A 70 15.18 -0.78 -6.03
N VAL A 71 16.12 -1.34 -5.24
CA VAL A 71 17.34 -1.92 -5.80
C VAL A 71 17.01 -3.08 -6.75
N ILE A 72 16.09 -3.97 -6.34
CA ILE A 72 15.66 -5.08 -7.18
C ILE A 72 14.99 -4.57 -8.46
N GLN A 73 14.10 -3.60 -8.36
CA GLN A 73 13.42 -3.01 -9.52
C GLN A 73 14.42 -2.37 -10.50
N GLN A 74 15.41 -1.63 -10.00
CA GLN A 74 16.44 -1.06 -10.85
C GLN A 74 17.32 -2.15 -11.52
N MET A 75 17.59 -3.22 -10.80
CA MET A 75 18.34 -4.37 -11.34
C MET A 75 17.55 -5.09 -12.45
N GLU A 76 16.24 -5.28 -12.26
CA GLU A 76 15.36 -5.86 -13.28
C GLU A 76 15.29 -5.00 -14.54
N LEU A 77 15.19 -3.67 -14.40
CA LEU A 77 15.24 -2.75 -15.53
C LEU A 77 16.56 -2.83 -16.30
N LEU A 78 17.67 -3.01 -15.58
CA LEU A 78 18.99 -3.17 -16.19
C LEU A 78 19.10 -4.52 -16.91
N GLU A 79 18.67 -5.60 -16.29
CA GLU A 79 18.64 -6.95 -16.87
C GLU A 79 17.75 -6.97 -18.12
N ASP A 80 16.55 -6.40 -18.06
CA ASP A 80 15.63 -6.31 -19.20
C ASP A 80 16.24 -5.55 -20.37
N ARG A 81 16.90 -4.43 -20.09
CA ARG A 81 17.49 -3.59 -21.12
C ARG A 81 18.71 -4.17 -21.81
N TYR A 82 19.58 -4.84 -21.05
CA TYR A 82 20.91 -5.21 -21.53
C TYR A 82 21.14 -6.73 -21.64
N VAL A 83 20.37 -7.54 -20.92
CA VAL A 83 20.54 -9.01 -20.92
C VAL A 83 19.47 -9.69 -21.76
N THR A 84 18.19 -9.30 -21.60
CA THR A 84 17.09 -9.94 -22.32
C THR A 84 16.75 -9.24 -23.63
N ASN A 85 17.30 -8.03 -23.89
CA ASN A 85 16.92 -7.15 -25.01
C ASN A 85 15.40 -6.88 -25.10
N LEU A 86 14.67 -7.15 -24.05
CA LEU A 86 13.26 -6.78 -23.92
C LEU A 86 13.19 -5.37 -23.32
N PRO A 87 12.37 -4.46 -23.86
CA PRO A 87 12.16 -3.19 -23.20
C PRO A 87 11.55 -3.45 -21.82
N GLY A 88 12.32 -3.20 -20.76
CA GLY A 88 11.86 -3.35 -19.38
C GLY A 88 10.55 -2.60 -19.18
N LYS A 89 9.56 -3.25 -18.59
CA LYS A 89 8.30 -2.60 -18.25
C LYS A 89 8.53 -1.66 -17.08
N VAL A 90 8.24 -0.40 -17.28
CA VAL A 90 8.17 0.57 -16.18
C VAL A 90 6.96 0.21 -15.32
N THR A 91 7.18 -0.07 -14.04
CA THR A 91 6.08 -0.30 -13.10
C THR A 91 5.48 1.02 -12.64
N PHE A 92 4.17 1.08 -12.53
CA PHE A 92 3.47 2.20 -11.90
C PHE A 92 2.30 1.66 -11.07
N GLY A 93 2.36 1.95 -9.77
CA GLY A 93 1.41 1.47 -8.78
C GLY A 93 0.64 2.59 -8.11
N VAL A 94 -0.65 2.38 -7.89
CA VAL A 94 -1.53 3.29 -7.15
C VAL A 94 -2.26 2.51 -6.06
N SER A 95 -2.20 3.00 -4.82
CA SER A 95 -3.08 2.57 -3.73
C SER A 95 -4.10 3.66 -3.42
N SER A 96 -5.37 3.32 -3.33
CA SER A 96 -6.46 4.28 -3.20
C SER A 96 -7.48 3.82 -2.17
N GLN A 97 -8.14 4.76 -1.52
CA GLN A 97 -9.43 4.51 -0.88
C GLN A 97 -10.48 4.15 -1.96
N HIS A 98 -11.66 3.72 -1.52
CA HIS A 98 -12.73 3.21 -2.39
C HIS A 98 -13.42 4.33 -3.19
N TYR A 99 -12.81 4.75 -4.31
CA TYR A 99 -13.32 5.83 -5.17
C TYR A 99 -13.44 5.42 -6.62
N THR A 100 -14.63 5.40 -7.15
CA THR A 100 -14.90 5.11 -8.58
C THR A 100 -14.16 6.06 -9.53
N PHE A 101 -13.90 7.31 -9.13
CA PHE A 101 -13.18 8.24 -10.00
C PHE A 101 -11.70 7.85 -10.18
N THR A 102 -11.07 7.27 -9.15
CA THR A 102 -9.67 6.80 -9.21
C THR A 102 -9.55 5.58 -10.10
N GLU A 103 -10.47 4.62 -9.99
CA GLU A 103 -10.53 3.47 -10.90
C GLU A 103 -10.68 3.90 -12.35
N ASN A 104 -11.62 4.81 -12.64
CA ASN A 104 -11.83 5.32 -13.99
C ASN A 104 -10.59 6.04 -14.52
N ALA A 105 -9.95 6.89 -13.72
CA ALA A 105 -8.73 7.58 -14.09
C ALA A 105 -7.58 6.61 -14.36
N PHE A 106 -7.47 5.55 -13.55
CA PHE A 106 -6.45 4.52 -13.74
C PHE A 106 -6.69 3.70 -15.01
N VAL A 107 -7.92 3.34 -15.31
CA VAL A 107 -8.27 2.67 -16.58
C VAL A 107 -7.92 3.52 -17.78
N GLU A 108 -8.22 4.83 -17.74
CA GLU A 108 -7.85 5.74 -18.82
C GLU A 108 -6.32 5.91 -18.95
N LEU A 109 -5.58 5.91 -17.84
CA LEU A 109 -4.12 5.89 -17.84
C LEU A 109 -3.58 4.65 -18.56
N VAL A 110 -4.07 3.46 -18.21
CA VAL A 110 -3.68 2.19 -18.84
C VAL A 110 -3.98 2.19 -20.34
N LYS A 111 -5.15 2.68 -20.75
CA LYS A 111 -5.51 2.81 -22.17
C LYS A 111 -4.57 3.74 -22.92
N ARG A 112 -4.17 4.86 -22.30
CA ARG A 112 -3.31 5.89 -22.90
C ARG A 112 -1.87 5.42 -23.09
N PHE A 113 -1.32 4.68 -22.15
CA PHE A 113 0.10 4.28 -22.16
C PHE A 113 0.33 2.87 -22.68
N GLY A 114 -0.71 2.03 -22.70
CA GLY A 114 -0.63 0.64 -23.14
C GLY A 114 0.11 -0.28 -22.17
N GLN A 115 0.10 -1.57 -22.46
CA GLN A 115 0.72 -2.59 -21.59
C GLN A 115 2.07 -3.09 -22.09
N GLU A 116 2.52 -2.64 -23.26
CA GLU A 116 3.77 -3.14 -23.84
C GLU A 116 5.01 -2.67 -23.06
N ARG A 117 4.98 -1.42 -22.58
CA ARG A 117 6.10 -0.77 -21.88
C ARG A 117 5.89 -0.57 -20.39
N TYR A 118 4.66 -0.82 -19.89
CA TYR A 118 4.28 -0.55 -18.50
C TYR A 118 3.63 -1.77 -17.86
N ALA A 119 3.91 -1.97 -16.57
CA ALA A 119 3.16 -2.84 -15.69
C ALA A 119 2.42 -1.95 -14.67
N PHE A 120 1.11 -2.01 -14.67
CA PHE A 120 0.27 -1.18 -13.83
C PHE A 120 -0.31 -1.99 -12.67
N TYR A 121 -0.32 -1.40 -11.48
CA TYR A 121 -0.92 -1.97 -10.27
C TYR A 121 -1.91 -0.97 -9.68
N TYR A 122 -3.10 -1.44 -9.36
CA TYR A 122 -4.10 -0.66 -8.64
C TYR A 122 -4.61 -1.46 -7.46
N ASN A 123 -4.52 -0.88 -6.27
CA ASN A 123 -4.93 -1.51 -5.02
C ASN A 123 -5.93 -0.61 -4.30
N GLU A 124 -7.11 -1.15 -3.97
CA GLU A 124 -8.07 -0.50 -3.09
C GLU A 124 -7.88 -0.99 -1.66
N THR A 125 -7.64 -0.07 -0.75
CA THR A 125 -7.34 -0.43 0.63
C THR A 125 -7.61 0.72 1.60
N GLY A 126 -7.53 0.45 2.90
CA GLY A 126 -7.75 1.45 3.95
C GLY A 126 -6.61 2.48 4.03
N THR A 127 -6.90 3.60 4.64
CA THR A 127 -6.04 4.80 4.71
C THR A 127 -4.64 4.50 5.25
N HIS A 128 -4.53 3.72 6.33
CA HIS A 128 -3.23 3.37 6.90
C HIS A 128 -2.37 2.58 5.91
N GLN A 129 -2.97 1.59 5.24
CA GLN A 129 -2.27 0.76 4.27
C GLN A 129 -1.80 1.57 3.06
N ILE A 130 -2.59 2.56 2.61
CA ILE A 130 -2.17 3.48 1.54
C ILE A 130 -0.88 4.22 1.92
N LEU A 131 -0.82 4.76 3.14
CA LEU A 131 0.38 5.45 3.62
C LEU A 131 1.57 4.51 3.70
N ASP A 132 1.38 3.30 4.19
CA ASP A 132 2.42 2.29 4.26
C ASP A 132 2.87 1.82 2.86
N ASP A 133 1.96 1.65 1.93
CA ASP A 133 2.27 1.26 0.56
C ASP A 133 3.18 2.30 -0.12
N VAL A 134 2.85 3.60 0.02
CA VAL A 134 3.68 4.68 -0.54
C VAL A 134 5.01 4.80 0.20
N LYS A 135 4.99 4.80 1.52
CA LYS A 135 6.19 4.87 2.36
C LYS A 135 7.18 3.75 2.04
N ASN A 136 6.68 2.51 1.94
CA ASN A 136 7.48 1.32 1.68
C ASN A 136 7.70 1.08 0.17
N ARG A 137 7.27 2.03 -0.68
CA ARG A 137 7.42 1.97 -2.14
C ARG A 137 6.85 0.69 -2.76
N VAL A 138 5.75 0.21 -2.21
CA VAL A 138 4.91 -0.83 -2.80
C VAL A 138 4.12 -0.25 -3.97
N CYS A 139 3.73 1.03 -3.85
CA CYS A 139 3.16 1.82 -4.93
C CYS A 139 3.83 3.20 -5.04
N ASP A 140 3.64 3.86 -6.16
CA ASP A 140 4.24 5.17 -6.46
C ASP A 140 3.37 6.32 -5.97
N LEU A 141 2.05 6.09 -5.89
CA LEU A 141 1.06 7.10 -5.57
C LEU A 141 -0.01 6.53 -4.64
N GLY A 142 -0.34 7.29 -3.58
CA GLY A 142 -1.47 7.04 -2.69
C GLY A 142 -2.57 8.07 -2.93
N ILE A 143 -3.84 7.65 -2.98
CA ILE A 143 -4.98 8.55 -3.10
C ILE A 143 -5.87 8.36 -1.89
N LEU A 144 -6.03 9.42 -1.13
CA LEU A 144 -6.86 9.47 0.08
C LEU A 144 -7.53 10.84 0.20
N TYR A 145 -8.53 10.97 1.09
CA TYR A 145 -9.14 12.25 1.35
C TYR A 145 -8.73 12.80 2.73
N LEU A 146 -8.73 14.13 2.82
CA LEU A 146 -8.65 14.84 4.08
C LEU A 146 -9.97 15.58 4.31
N SER A 147 -10.47 15.51 5.54
CA SER A 147 -11.60 16.28 6.00
C SER A 147 -11.15 17.29 7.06
N HIS A 148 -12.03 18.20 7.42
CA HIS A 148 -11.74 19.15 8.50
C HIS A 148 -11.43 18.44 9.84
N GLU A 149 -12.04 17.27 10.07
CA GLU A 149 -11.90 16.51 11.30
C GLU A 149 -10.57 15.74 11.38
N ASN A 150 -10.05 15.24 10.24
CA ASN A 150 -8.86 14.40 10.21
C ASN A 150 -7.60 15.11 9.70
N GLU A 151 -7.72 16.27 9.06
CA GLU A 151 -6.62 16.93 8.36
C GLU A 151 -5.38 17.14 9.23
N VAL A 152 -5.56 17.63 10.45
CA VAL A 152 -4.44 17.93 11.36
C VAL A 152 -3.64 16.67 11.69
N VAL A 153 -4.34 15.58 12.01
CA VAL A 153 -3.71 14.30 12.34
C VAL A 153 -3.09 13.67 11.10
N MET A 154 -3.81 13.67 9.99
CA MET A 154 -3.35 13.06 8.74
C MET A 154 -2.12 13.76 8.17
N ARG A 155 -2.08 15.11 8.18
CA ARG A 155 -0.90 15.86 7.73
C ARG A 155 0.33 15.52 8.58
N LYS A 156 0.17 15.39 9.90
CA LYS A 156 1.26 14.99 10.79
C LYS A 156 1.76 13.57 10.47
N VAL A 157 0.85 12.62 10.28
CA VAL A 157 1.23 11.25 9.91
C VAL A 157 1.95 11.19 8.55
N ILE A 158 1.47 11.98 7.57
CA ILE A 158 2.10 12.10 6.25
C ILE A 158 3.53 12.66 6.37
N GLU A 159 3.72 13.72 7.15
CA GLU A 159 5.03 14.34 7.39
C GLU A 159 5.99 13.40 8.14
N GLU A 160 5.52 12.74 9.21
CA GLU A 160 6.31 11.77 9.97
C GLU A 160 6.77 10.57 9.12
N ASN A 161 6.03 10.24 8.07
CA ASN A 161 6.39 9.22 7.09
C ASN A 161 7.18 9.75 5.89
N HIS A 162 7.60 11.03 5.93
CA HIS A 162 8.34 11.70 4.84
C HIS A 162 7.61 11.67 3.49
N LEU A 163 6.27 11.72 3.53
CA LEU A 163 5.43 11.79 2.35
C LEU A 163 5.01 13.22 2.06
N VAL A 164 4.63 13.50 0.82
CA VAL A 164 4.13 14.80 0.38
C VAL A 164 2.67 14.65 -0.05
N PHE A 165 1.80 15.47 0.52
CA PHE A 165 0.39 15.54 0.12
C PHE A 165 0.17 16.69 -0.86
N THR A 166 -0.49 16.40 -1.97
CA THR A 166 -0.93 17.40 -2.96
C THR A 166 -2.43 17.27 -3.15
N GLU A 167 -3.15 18.35 -2.92
CA GLU A 167 -4.60 18.40 -3.14
C GLU A 167 -4.90 18.31 -4.65
N LEU A 168 -5.80 17.39 -5.04
CA LEU A 168 -6.29 17.26 -6.40
C LEU A 168 -7.54 18.11 -6.62
N PHE A 169 -8.49 18.03 -5.71
CA PHE A 169 -9.73 18.81 -5.69
C PHE A 169 -10.41 18.69 -4.34
N SER A 170 -11.36 19.59 -4.09
CA SER A 170 -12.28 19.52 -2.94
C SER A 170 -13.69 19.18 -3.42
N ALA A 171 -14.37 18.32 -2.68
CA ALA A 171 -15.75 17.92 -2.95
C ALA A 171 -16.60 17.94 -1.68
N LYS A 172 -17.91 18.13 -1.86
CA LYS A 172 -18.86 17.98 -0.77
C LYS A 172 -19.20 16.48 -0.60
N PRO A 173 -19.39 16.02 0.65
CA PRO A 173 -19.81 14.64 0.88
C PRO A 173 -21.22 14.40 0.35
N HIS A 174 -21.46 13.19 -0.13
CA HIS A 174 -22.75 12.73 -0.64
C HIS A 174 -23.12 11.43 0.04
N VAL A 175 -24.42 11.20 0.19
CA VAL A 175 -24.95 9.97 0.75
C VAL A 175 -25.43 9.07 -0.38
N PHE A 176 -24.98 7.83 -0.41
CA PHE A 176 -25.51 6.81 -1.30
C PHE A 176 -26.71 6.14 -0.64
N LEU A 177 -27.85 6.19 -1.30
CA LEU A 177 -29.10 5.62 -0.84
C LEU A 177 -29.70 4.73 -1.94
N GLN A 178 -30.37 3.65 -1.52
CA GLN A 178 -31.20 2.89 -2.44
C GLN A 178 -32.29 3.79 -3.02
N LYS A 179 -32.70 3.57 -4.27
CA LYS A 179 -33.67 4.40 -4.99
C LYS A 179 -34.99 4.59 -4.25
N ASP A 180 -35.43 3.54 -3.56
CA ASP A 180 -36.69 3.52 -2.81
C ASP A 180 -36.53 3.89 -1.32
N HIS A 181 -35.36 4.39 -0.93
CA HIS A 181 -35.10 4.80 0.46
C HIS A 181 -35.93 6.04 0.82
N PRO A 182 -36.51 6.13 2.05
CA PRO A 182 -37.33 7.26 2.48
C PRO A 182 -36.69 8.65 2.30
N LEU A 183 -35.36 8.71 2.39
CA LEU A 183 -34.61 9.94 2.19
C LEU A 183 -34.23 10.23 0.73
N ALA A 184 -34.49 9.32 -0.21
CA ALA A 184 -34.06 9.46 -1.60
C ALA A 184 -34.69 10.66 -2.33
N SER A 185 -35.85 11.14 -1.88
CA SER A 185 -36.51 12.33 -2.42
C SER A 185 -35.94 13.66 -1.89
N LYS A 186 -35.11 13.63 -0.83
CA LYS A 186 -34.52 14.84 -0.26
C LYS A 186 -33.36 15.33 -1.13
N LYS A 187 -33.33 16.62 -1.44
CA LYS A 187 -32.21 17.26 -2.14
C LYS A 187 -30.94 17.40 -1.28
N VAL A 188 -31.13 17.52 0.03
CA VAL A 188 -30.06 17.63 1.03
C VAL A 188 -30.46 16.74 2.20
N VAL A 189 -29.52 15.90 2.62
CA VAL A 189 -29.65 14.99 3.76
C VAL A 189 -28.69 15.47 4.85
N SER A 190 -29.20 15.74 6.04
CA SER A 190 -28.37 16.06 7.19
C SER A 190 -27.92 14.79 7.92
N VAL A 191 -26.86 14.90 8.73
CA VAL A 191 -26.39 13.79 9.58
C VAL A 191 -27.50 13.30 10.51
N HIS A 192 -28.31 14.22 11.05
CA HIS A 192 -29.44 13.91 11.91
C HIS A 192 -30.50 13.06 11.19
N ASP A 193 -30.73 13.30 9.89
CA ASP A 193 -31.65 12.48 9.09
C ASP A 193 -31.17 11.04 8.95
N LEU A 194 -29.87 10.79 9.02
CA LEU A 194 -29.25 9.47 8.88
C LEU A 194 -29.29 8.65 10.17
N ALA A 195 -29.37 9.30 11.33
CA ALA A 195 -29.29 8.64 12.63
C ALA A 195 -30.22 7.43 12.83
N PRO A 196 -31.49 7.42 12.30
CA PRO A 196 -32.39 6.27 12.43
C PRO A 196 -32.04 5.07 11.54
N TYR A 197 -31.11 5.23 10.59
CA TYR A 197 -30.81 4.21 9.59
C TYR A 197 -29.46 3.56 9.81
N PRO A 198 -29.30 2.25 9.49
CA PRO A 198 -28.00 1.60 9.53
C PRO A 198 -27.05 2.21 8.49
N ARG A 199 -25.79 2.33 8.83
CA ARG A 199 -24.73 2.74 7.92
C ARG A 199 -23.84 1.59 7.54
N LEU A 200 -23.32 1.61 6.33
CA LEU A 200 -22.27 0.72 5.85
C LEU A 200 -20.97 1.52 5.85
N ASN A 201 -19.96 1.00 6.48
CA ASN A 201 -18.63 1.60 6.54
C ASN A 201 -17.62 0.62 5.92
N PHE A 202 -16.57 1.16 5.32
CA PHE A 202 -15.43 0.36 4.90
C PHE A 202 -14.57 -0.01 6.10
N VAL A 203 -14.15 -1.28 6.15
CA VAL A 203 -13.27 -1.78 7.21
C VAL A 203 -11.85 -1.30 6.95
N GLN A 204 -11.25 -0.60 7.93
CA GLN A 204 -9.88 -0.08 7.83
C GLN A 204 -8.78 -1.10 8.24
N GLY A 205 -9.15 -2.38 8.40
CA GLY A 205 -8.23 -3.44 8.80
C GLY A 205 -7.88 -3.40 10.29
N GLU A 206 -6.64 -3.75 10.64
CA GLU A 206 -6.17 -3.81 12.03
C GLU A 206 -6.00 -2.43 12.70
N TYR A 207 -6.02 -1.35 11.92
CA TYR A 207 -5.79 0.02 12.39
C TYR A 207 -7.10 0.83 12.35
N GLU A 208 -8.08 0.40 13.13
CA GLU A 208 -9.33 1.17 13.31
C GLU A 208 -9.06 2.44 14.10
N SER A 209 -8.86 3.55 13.39
CA SER A 209 -8.84 4.89 13.97
C SER A 209 -9.89 5.74 13.30
N VAL A 210 -10.59 6.53 14.08
CA VAL A 210 -11.57 7.51 13.58
C VAL A 210 -10.96 8.44 12.53
N TYR A 211 -9.68 8.75 12.66
CA TYR A 211 -8.96 9.62 11.72
C TYR A 211 -8.62 8.95 10.39
N PHE A 212 -8.67 7.62 10.33
CA PHE A 212 -8.43 6.84 9.11
C PHE A 212 -9.72 6.40 8.42
N SER A 213 -10.88 6.65 9.05
CA SER A 213 -12.18 6.33 8.45
C SER A 213 -12.36 7.03 7.11
N GLU A 214 -12.96 6.34 6.15
CA GLU A 214 -13.31 6.89 4.84
C GLU A 214 -14.64 7.63 4.87
N GLU A 215 -15.39 7.49 5.94
CA GLU A 215 -16.67 8.12 6.12
C GLU A 215 -16.53 9.37 6.99
N LEU A 216 -17.24 10.43 6.59
CA LEU A 216 -17.45 11.59 7.42
C LEU A 216 -18.39 11.20 8.56
N PHE A 217 -17.98 11.47 9.78
CA PHE A 217 -18.76 11.25 11.02
C PHE A 217 -18.77 9.83 11.57
N SER A 218 -17.76 9.53 12.32
CA SER A 218 -17.83 8.60 13.42
C SER A 218 -17.99 9.40 14.72
N SER A 219 -19.15 9.66 15.18
CA SER A 219 -19.40 10.02 16.57
C SER A 219 -20.45 9.10 17.12
#